data_748465436defdad1b4cb9237cb419d4b
#
_entry.id   748465436defdad1b4cb9237cb419d4b
#
_cell.length_a   1.000
_cell.length_b   1.000
_cell.length_c   1.000
_cell.angle_alpha   90.00
_cell.angle_beta   90.00
_cell.angle_gamma   90.00
#
_symmetry.space_group_name_H-M   'P 1'
#
loop_
_entity.id
_entity.type
_entity.pdbx_description
1 polymer ?
#
loop_
_entity_poly.entity_id
_entity_poly.type
_entity_poly.pdbx_seq_one_letter_code
_entity_poly.pdbx_strand_id
1 'polypeptide(L)'
;MPIKCNFGTWNAFVLECGGEPYKPYLSELAKKNKVLAKRGVRSSHWKGGRHTDKKGYVSIWMPEHPNARMAGYVHEHRYVMSEHLGRPLTSEESIHHINGIKDDNRIENLEIMTKRVHRGVVECPHCNKEFAIR
;
A
#
# COMPACT_ATOMS: atom_id res chain seq x y z
N MET A 1 -27.07 -34.23 -41.42
CA MET A 1 -26.75 -32.80 -41.53
C MET A 1 -26.51 -32.27 -40.12
N PRO A 2 -25.42 -31.65 -39.80
CA PRO A 2 -25.23 -31.06 -38.46
C PRO A 2 -26.16 -29.85 -38.30
N ILE A 3 -27.02 -29.87 -37.32
CA ILE A 3 -27.85 -28.73 -36.96
C ILE A 3 -26.89 -27.65 -36.45
N LYS A 4 -26.71 -26.60 -37.24
CA LYS A 4 -26.01 -25.40 -36.77
C LYS A 4 -26.90 -24.69 -35.74
N CYS A 5 -26.67 -24.95 -34.46
CA CYS A 5 -27.28 -24.17 -33.40
C CYS A 5 -26.75 -22.74 -33.50
N ASN A 6 -27.64 -21.81 -33.80
CA ASN A 6 -27.29 -20.39 -34.02
C ASN A 6 -27.29 -19.61 -32.72
N PHE A 7 -26.75 -20.22 -31.63
CA PHE A 7 -26.69 -19.59 -30.32
C PHE A 7 -25.34 -18.87 -30.19
N GLY A 8 -25.37 -17.56 -30.10
CA GLY A 8 -24.18 -16.71 -30.00
C GLY A 8 -23.29 -16.96 -28.81
N THR A 9 -23.85 -17.53 -27.72
CA THR A 9 -23.10 -17.89 -26.50
C THR A 9 -23.73 -19.10 -25.82
N TRP A 10 -22.93 -19.88 -25.05
CA TRP A 10 -23.38 -21.00 -24.24
C TRP A 10 -24.53 -20.63 -23.29
N ASN A 11 -24.46 -19.44 -22.68
CA ASN A 11 -25.48 -18.94 -21.76
C ASN A 11 -26.85 -18.69 -22.44
N ALA A 12 -26.84 -18.22 -23.70
CA ALA A 12 -28.06 -18.05 -24.47
C ALA A 12 -28.73 -19.40 -24.77
N PHE A 13 -27.95 -20.42 -25.09
CA PHE A 13 -28.45 -21.78 -25.28
C PHE A 13 -29.08 -22.36 -24.01
N VAL A 14 -28.40 -22.21 -22.85
CA VAL A 14 -28.88 -22.73 -21.56
C VAL A 14 -30.21 -22.06 -21.15
N LEU A 15 -30.36 -20.75 -21.36
CA LEU A 15 -31.59 -20.00 -21.10
C LEU A 15 -32.73 -20.51 -21.94
N GLU A 16 -32.51 -20.79 -23.22
CA GLU A 16 -33.56 -21.27 -24.15
C GLU A 16 -34.00 -22.71 -23.85
N CYS A 17 -33.10 -23.51 -23.28
CA CYS A 17 -33.40 -24.84 -22.74
C CYS A 17 -34.06 -24.82 -21.34
N GLY A 18 -34.39 -23.64 -20.79
CA GLY A 18 -35.03 -23.50 -19.45
C GLY A 18 -34.06 -23.75 -18.29
N GLY A 19 -32.76 -23.82 -18.58
CA GLY A 19 -31.70 -23.92 -17.57
C GLY A 19 -31.29 -22.58 -16.99
N GLU A 20 -30.65 -22.58 -15.81
CA GLU A 20 -30.04 -21.38 -15.30
C GLU A 20 -28.72 -21.10 -16.04
N PRO A 21 -28.53 -19.85 -16.55
CA PRO A 21 -27.28 -19.51 -17.20
C PRO A 21 -26.13 -19.66 -16.20
N TYR A 22 -25.03 -20.22 -16.66
CA TYR A 22 -23.79 -20.28 -15.91
C TYR A 22 -23.39 -18.84 -15.51
N LYS A 23 -23.80 -18.45 -14.32
CA LYS A 23 -23.21 -17.28 -13.68
C LYS A 23 -21.80 -17.68 -13.30
N PRO A 24 -20.76 -17.04 -13.86
CA PRO A 24 -19.41 -17.28 -13.40
C PRO A 24 -19.36 -16.75 -11.96
N TYR A 25 -19.75 -17.59 -10.98
CA TYR A 25 -19.55 -17.36 -9.54
C TYR A 25 -18.06 -17.08 -9.23
N LEU A 26 -17.22 -17.43 -10.16
CA LEU A 26 -15.82 -17.04 -10.19
C LEU A 26 -15.59 -15.53 -10.30
N SER A 27 -16.62 -14.68 -10.47
CA SER A 27 -16.34 -13.30 -10.84
C SER A 27 -15.68 -12.51 -9.72
N GLU A 28 -16.18 -12.53 -8.50
CA GLU A 28 -15.60 -11.71 -7.43
C GLU A 28 -14.46 -12.42 -6.67
N LEU A 29 -14.66 -13.69 -6.31
CA LEU A 29 -13.63 -14.46 -5.65
C LEU A 29 -12.44 -14.74 -6.57
N ALA A 30 -12.69 -15.05 -7.85
CA ALA A 30 -11.63 -15.24 -8.83
C ALA A 30 -10.94 -13.94 -9.22
N LYS A 31 -11.65 -12.81 -9.29
CA LYS A 31 -11.04 -11.48 -9.42
C LYS A 31 -10.19 -11.17 -8.21
N LYS A 32 -10.70 -11.42 -7.00
CA LYS A 32 -9.97 -11.24 -5.74
C LYS A 32 -8.74 -12.15 -5.67
N ASN A 33 -8.89 -13.43 -6.01
CA ASN A 33 -7.78 -14.38 -6.06
C ASN A 33 -6.77 -14.07 -7.18
N LYS A 34 -7.23 -13.59 -8.35
CA LYS A 34 -6.35 -13.15 -9.45
C LYS A 34 -5.56 -11.91 -9.08
N VAL A 35 -6.17 -10.99 -8.33
CA VAL A 35 -5.48 -9.81 -7.80
C VAL A 35 -4.46 -10.20 -6.73
N LEU A 36 -4.83 -11.10 -5.82
CA LEU A 36 -3.95 -11.65 -4.78
C LEU A 36 -2.82 -12.50 -5.38
N ALA A 37 -3.10 -13.28 -6.44
CA ALA A 37 -2.09 -14.08 -7.13
C ALA A 37 -1.06 -13.22 -7.90
N LYS A 38 -1.44 -12.03 -8.34
CA LYS A 38 -0.54 -11.09 -9.03
C LYS A 38 0.26 -10.20 -8.09
N ARG A 39 -0.06 -10.20 -6.79
CA ARG A 39 0.57 -9.35 -5.77
C ARG A 39 1.24 -10.20 -4.70
N GLY A 40 2.40 -9.76 -4.25
CA GLY A 40 3.13 -10.42 -3.18
C GLY A 40 3.69 -11.79 -3.56
N VAL A 41 3.79 -12.67 -2.59
CA VAL A 41 4.45 -14.00 -2.65
C VAL A 41 3.97 -14.93 -3.77
N ARG A 42 2.75 -14.73 -4.30
CA ARG A 42 2.19 -15.54 -5.40
C ARG A 42 2.51 -15.01 -6.80
N SER A 43 3.19 -13.89 -6.90
CA SER A 43 3.62 -13.33 -8.18
C SER A 43 4.86 -14.05 -8.68
N SER A 44 4.93 -14.39 -10.00
CA SER A 44 6.14 -14.90 -10.63
C SER A 44 7.31 -13.92 -10.61
N HIS A 45 7.04 -12.65 -10.35
CA HIS A 45 8.02 -11.58 -10.23
C HIS A 45 8.36 -11.23 -8.77
N TRP A 46 7.88 -12.05 -7.81
CA TRP A 46 8.17 -11.85 -6.39
C TRP A 46 9.66 -12.03 -6.10
N LYS A 47 10.29 -11.01 -5.53
CA LYS A 47 11.72 -10.96 -5.20
C LYS A 47 11.98 -10.83 -3.69
N GLY A 48 11.10 -11.40 -2.86
CA GLY A 48 11.37 -11.50 -1.42
C GLY A 48 10.83 -10.39 -0.52
N GLY A 49 9.83 -9.67 -0.88
CA GLY A 49 9.07 -8.81 0.04
C GLY A 49 9.72 -7.51 0.52
N ARG A 50 11.01 -7.31 0.28
CA ARG A 50 11.75 -6.08 0.59
C ARG A 50 12.31 -5.49 -0.69
N HIS A 51 12.08 -4.22 -0.95
CA HIS A 51 12.63 -3.53 -2.11
C HIS A 51 12.90 -2.06 -1.79
N THR A 52 13.84 -1.47 -2.52
CA THR A 52 14.12 -0.03 -2.46
C THR A 52 13.45 0.66 -3.63
N ASP A 53 12.78 1.76 -3.38
CA ASP A 53 12.15 2.58 -4.42
C ASP A 53 13.18 3.48 -5.13
N LYS A 54 12.73 4.14 -6.21
CA LYS A 54 13.58 5.05 -6.99
C LYS A 54 14.09 6.27 -6.20
N LYS A 55 13.48 6.56 -5.06
CA LYS A 55 13.84 7.67 -4.17
C LYS A 55 14.79 7.23 -3.05
N GLY A 56 15.13 5.94 -2.96
CA GLY A 56 16.01 5.36 -1.95
C GLY A 56 15.29 4.86 -0.69
N TYR A 57 13.95 4.92 -0.63
CA TYR A 57 13.23 4.38 0.52
C TYR A 57 13.04 2.87 0.43
N VAL A 58 13.25 2.20 1.54
CA VAL A 58 13.01 0.77 1.66
C VAL A 58 11.56 0.51 2.01
N SER A 59 10.96 -0.46 1.33
CA SER A 59 9.59 -0.92 1.57
C SER A 59 9.57 -2.42 1.81
N ILE A 60 8.74 -2.87 2.75
CA ILE A 60 8.55 -4.27 3.14
C ILE A 60 7.12 -4.71 2.87
N TRP A 61 6.95 -5.97 2.50
CA TRP A 61 5.64 -6.58 2.23
C TRP A 61 4.96 -6.97 3.55
N MET A 62 3.95 -6.21 3.95
CA MET A 62 3.15 -6.45 5.16
C MET A 62 1.70 -6.01 4.90
N PRO A 63 0.90 -6.79 4.17
CA PRO A 63 -0.46 -6.39 3.76
C PRO A 63 -1.44 -6.23 4.93
N GLU A 64 -1.18 -6.92 6.04
CA GLU A 64 -2.02 -6.86 7.25
C GLU A 64 -1.70 -5.65 8.15
N HIS A 65 -0.60 -4.93 7.88
CA HIS A 65 -0.19 -3.80 8.72
C HIS A 65 -1.10 -2.58 8.47
N PRO A 66 -1.57 -1.88 9.51
CA PRO A 66 -2.48 -0.73 9.38
C PRO A 66 -1.94 0.41 8.49
N ASN A 67 -0.63 0.59 8.45
CA ASN A 67 0.03 1.56 7.58
C ASN A 67 0.36 1.02 6.18
N ALA A 68 -0.16 -0.17 5.80
CA ALA A 68 0.05 -0.72 4.48
C ALA A 68 -0.62 0.14 3.40
N ARG A 69 0.09 0.40 2.31
CA ARG A 69 -0.46 1.03 1.11
C ARG A 69 -1.33 0.04 0.33
N MET A 70 -2.08 0.54 -0.66
CA MET A 70 -2.97 -0.28 -1.50
C MET A 70 -2.26 -1.49 -2.15
N ALA A 71 -0.93 -1.44 -2.32
CA ALA A 71 -0.13 -2.55 -2.84
C ALA A 71 0.30 -3.57 -1.77
N GLY A 72 -0.04 -3.37 -0.50
CA GLY A 72 0.35 -4.23 0.62
C GLY A 72 1.79 -4.00 1.11
N TYR A 73 2.41 -2.89 0.74
CA TYR A 73 3.76 -2.52 1.20
C TYR A 73 3.70 -1.41 2.24
N VAL A 74 4.57 -1.51 3.24
CA VAL A 74 4.82 -0.47 4.25
C VAL A 74 6.24 0.05 4.04
N HIS A 75 6.45 1.35 4.18
CA HIS A 75 7.82 1.87 4.27
C HIS A 75 8.49 1.37 5.55
N GLU A 76 9.70 0.84 5.45
CA GLU A 76 10.42 0.21 6.57
C GLU A 76 10.61 1.15 7.76
N HIS A 77 10.94 2.44 7.52
CA HIS A 77 11.05 3.43 8.60
C HIS A 77 9.72 3.63 9.36
N ARG A 78 8.57 3.55 8.67
CA ARG A 78 7.25 3.65 9.34
C ARG A 78 6.94 2.39 10.15
N TYR A 79 7.35 1.23 9.65
CA TYR A 79 7.21 -0.03 10.39
C TYR A 79 8.06 -0.01 11.66
N VAL A 80 9.36 0.28 11.56
CA VAL A 80 10.28 0.34 12.71
C VAL A 80 9.78 1.31 13.77
N MET A 81 9.32 2.50 13.35
CA MET A 81 8.78 3.49 14.29
C MET A 81 7.46 3.03 14.91
N SER A 82 6.56 2.37 14.17
CA SER A 82 5.31 1.84 14.72
C SER A 82 5.54 0.74 15.75
N GLU A 83 6.52 -0.12 15.54
CA GLU A 83 6.95 -1.14 16.51
C GLU A 83 7.52 -0.48 17.77
N HIS A 84 8.35 0.55 17.61
CA HIS A 84 8.92 1.28 18.74
C HIS A 84 7.87 1.99 19.60
N LEU A 85 6.82 2.53 18.97
CA LEU A 85 5.72 3.22 19.65
C LEU A 85 4.65 2.25 20.19
N GLY A 86 4.65 0.98 19.78
CA GLY A 86 3.58 0.02 20.08
C GLY A 86 2.22 0.38 19.46
N ARG A 87 2.19 1.26 18.45
CA ARG A 87 0.98 1.67 17.74
C ARG A 87 1.26 2.05 16.27
N PRO A 88 0.28 1.92 15.38
CA PRO A 88 0.43 2.42 14.01
C PRO A 88 0.57 3.95 13.99
N LEU A 89 1.29 4.44 12.98
CA LEU A 89 1.46 5.87 12.73
C LEU A 89 0.20 6.46 12.09
N THR A 90 -0.16 7.66 12.50
CA THR A 90 -1.26 8.40 11.91
C THR A 90 -0.88 9.01 10.54
N SER A 91 -1.86 9.54 9.80
CA SER A 91 -1.62 10.22 8.52
C SER A 91 -0.88 11.56 8.67
N GLU A 92 -0.97 12.17 9.87
CA GLU A 92 -0.33 13.44 10.19
C GLU A 92 1.13 13.27 10.60
N GLU A 93 1.53 12.05 10.98
CA GLU A 93 2.88 11.74 11.39
C GLU A 93 3.74 11.35 10.18
N SER A 94 4.84 12.07 10.02
CA SER A 94 5.90 11.80 9.04
C SER A 94 7.15 11.35 9.78
N ILE A 95 7.95 10.50 9.15
CA ILE A 95 9.24 10.09 9.69
C ILE A 95 10.34 10.81 8.94
N HIS A 96 11.22 11.42 9.71
CA HIS A 96 12.44 12.07 9.23
C HIS A 96 13.66 11.22 9.52
N HIS A 97 14.59 11.11 8.56
CA HIS A 97 15.91 10.50 8.76
C HIS A 97 16.90 11.60 9.15
N ILE A 98 17.39 11.56 10.38
CA ILE A 98 18.24 12.61 10.95
C ILE A 98 19.52 12.80 10.12
N ASN A 99 20.13 11.70 9.66
CA ASN A 99 21.33 11.72 8.83
C ASN A 99 21.05 11.95 7.32
N GLY A 100 19.78 12.03 6.90
CA GLY A 100 19.38 12.18 5.50
C GLY A 100 19.48 10.89 4.66
N ILE A 101 19.95 9.77 5.23
CA ILE A 101 20.13 8.48 4.55
C ILE A 101 18.84 7.68 4.66
N LYS A 102 18.11 7.52 3.56
CA LYS A 102 16.73 7.00 3.51
C LYS A 102 16.59 5.49 3.71
N ASP A 103 17.66 4.74 3.61
CA ASP A 103 17.74 3.30 3.85
C ASP A 103 18.28 2.95 5.24
N ASP A 104 18.77 3.95 5.99
CA ASP A 104 19.21 3.78 7.37
C ASP A 104 18.01 3.92 8.33
N ASN A 105 17.31 2.81 8.50
CA ASN A 105 16.08 2.73 9.30
C ASN A 105 16.31 2.34 10.77
N ARG A 106 17.52 2.56 11.30
CA ARG A 106 17.77 2.40 12.74
C ARG A 106 16.96 3.41 13.53
N ILE A 107 16.42 2.99 14.68
CA ILE A 107 15.52 3.83 15.47
C ILE A 107 16.18 5.13 15.94
N GLU A 108 17.47 5.10 16.24
CA GLU A 108 18.25 6.27 16.68
C GLU A 108 18.37 7.33 15.58
N ASN A 109 18.18 6.94 14.32
CA ASN A 109 18.22 7.82 13.15
C ASN A 109 16.84 8.31 12.71
N LEU A 110 15.77 7.87 13.35
CA LEU A 110 14.40 8.17 12.96
C LEU A 110 13.74 9.12 13.95
N GLU A 111 13.16 10.19 13.43
CA GLU A 111 12.42 11.18 14.20
C GLU A 111 10.99 11.33 13.67
N ILE A 112 10.01 11.45 14.59
CA ILE A 112 8.62 11.72 14.21
C ILE A 112 8.45 13.23 14.06
N MET A 113 7.99 13.62 12.86
CA MET A 113 7.56 14.99 12.59
C MET A 113 6.05 15.00 12.35
N THR A 114 5.35 15.88 13.04
CA THR A 114 3.94 16.15 12.74
C THR A 114 3.86 17.22 11.65
N LYS A 115 2.95 17.06 10.70
CA LYS A 115 2.76 18.04 9.59
C LYS A 115 2.47 19.46 10.06
N ARG A 116 2.11 19.61 11.32
CA ARG A 116 1.81 20.93 11.94
C ARG A 116 3.05 21.72 12.32
N VAL A 117 4.23 21.08 12.37
CA VAL A 117 5.50 21.74 12.78
C VAL A 117 5.94 22.85 11.78
N HIS A 118 5.44 22.79 10.53
CA HIS A 118 5.74 23.83 9.55
C HIS A 118 4.76 25.02 9.54
N ARG A 119 3.82 25.06 10.48
CA ARG A 119 2.89 26.17 10.69
C ARG A 119 2.98 26.61 12.14
N GLY A 120 3.83 27.53 12.44
CA GLY A 120 4.02 28.02 13.77
C GLY A 120 4.75 29.35 13.78
N VAL A 121 4.80 29.96 14.94
CA VAL A 121 5.63 31.11 15.22
C VAL A 121 6.94 30.56 15.81
N VAL A 122 8.05 30.93 15.21
CA VAL A 122 9.39 30.59 15.69
C VAL A 122 10.04 31.89 16.19
N GLU A 123 10.62 31.82 17.38
CA GLU A 123 11.39 32.92 17.94
C GLU A 123 12.86 32.85 17.47
N CYS A 124 13.38 33.96 17.00
CA CYS A 124 14.78 34.05 16.59
C CYS A 124 15.69 34.04 17.85
N PRO A 125 16.64 33.09 17.96
CA PRO A 125 17.51 33.00 19.14
C PRO A 125 18.48 34.17 19.28
N HIS A 126 18.64 35.03 18.26
CA HIS A 126 19.54 36.18 18.30
C HIS A 126 18.84 37.50 18.66
N CYS A 127 17.57 37.66 18.26
CA CYS A 127 16.88 38.94 18.44
C CYS A 127 15.51 38.81 19.08
N ASN A 128 15.11 37.61 19.47
CA ASN A 128 13.83 37.25 20.10
C ASN A 128 12.58 37.72 19.33
N LYS A 129 12.73 37.99 18.02
CA LYS A 129 11.60 38.33 17.14
C LYS A 129 10.90 37.06 16.69
N GLU A 130 9.61 37.06 16.83
CA GLU A 130 8.74 36.01 16.31
C GLU A 130 8.52 36.15 14.80
N PHE A 131 8.58 35.06 14.07
CA PHE A 131 8.19 34.99 12.68
C PHE A 131 7.37 33.73 12.39
N ALA A 132 6.35 33.89 11.56
CA ALA A 132 5.50 32.80 11.15
C ALA A 132 6.14 31.99 10.01
N ILE A 133 6.26 30.68 10.18
CA ILE A 133 6.62 29.75 9.11
C ILE A 133 5.32 29.41 8.34
N ARG A 134 5.32 29.67 7.03
CA ARG A 134 4.22 29.36 6.10
C ARG A 134 4.50 28.11 5.30
#